data_8869b45966bcc8dd8941a94deb00d7cf
#
_entry.id   8869b45966bcc8dd8941a94deb00d7cf
#
_cell.length_a   1.000
_cell.length_b   1.000
_cell.length_c   1.000
_cell.angle_alpha   90.00
_cell.angle_beta   90.00
_cell.angle_gamma   90.00
#
_symmetry.space_group_name_H-M   'P 1'
#
loop_
_entity.id
_entity.type
_entity.pdbx_description
1 polymer ?
#
loop_
_entity_poly.entity_id
_entity_poly.type
_entity_poly.pdbx_seq_one_letter_code
_entity_poly.pdbx_strand_id
1 'polypeptide(L)'
;MKVLLINGSPRDNGNTFTALSEVAKTLNSEGIETEIISIGKQAVQGCIACGMCGRNGARCTFHDDLYYKVWRAVMDGIDGLVVGSPVYYGGPNGSLCALLDRVFYSLSPELRFKPAASVVVCRRGGASAAFDRLNKYFQMSNMPLVS
;
A
#
# COMPACT_ATOMS: atom_id res chain seq x y z
N MET A 1 5.74 9.79 -15.23
CA MET A 1 5.22 9.62 -13.85
C MET A 1 4.83 8.17 -13.66
N LYS A 2 5.06 7.63 -12.47
CA LYS A 2 4.73 6.24 -12.12
C LYS A 2 3.96 6.20 -10.80
N VAL A 3 2.84 5.48 -10.77
CA VAL A 3 2.03 5.27 -9.57
C VAL A 3 2.06 3.79 -9.19
N LEU A 4 2.42 3.52 -7.94
CA LEU A 4 2.35 2.19 -7.35
C LEU A 4 0.96 1.95 -6.77
N LEU A 5 0.35 0.80 -7.09
CA LEU A 5 -0.91 0.37 -6.51
C LEU A 5 -0.66 -0.91 -5.68
N ILE A 6 -1.06 -0.92 -4.42
CA ILE A 6 -0.95 -2.10 -3.55
C ILE A 6 -2.33 -2.72 -3.39
N ASN A 7 -2.52 -3.93 -3.92
CA ASN A 7 -3.74 -4.70 -3.74
C ASN A 7 -3.67 -5.51 -2.44
N GLY A 8 -4.38 -5.07 -1.42
CA GLY A 8 -4.49 -5.68 -0.11
C GLY A 8 -5.47 -6.85 -0.02
N SER A 9 -5.97 -7.35 -1.16
CA SER A 9 -6.83 -8.54 -1.18
C SER A 9 -6.00 -9.82 -1.33
N PRO A 10 -6.33 -10.91 -0.59
CA PRO A 10 -5.72 -12.21 -0.82
C PRO A 10 -6.26 -12.91 -2.09
N ARG A 11 -7.28 -12.33 -2.73
CA ARG A 11 -7.87 -12.84 -3.97
C ARG A 11 -7.26 -12.10 -5.15
N ASP A 12 -6.64 -12.83 -6.07
CA ASP A 12 -5.94 -12.27 -7.22
C ASP A 12 -6.87 -11.43 -8.13
N ASN A 13 -8.07 -11.94 -8.41
CA ASN A 13 -9.08 -11.28 -9.26
C ASN A 13 -10.33 -10.90 -8.44
N GLY A 14 -10.16 -10.40 -7.22
CA GLY A 14 -11.25 -9.95 -6.36
C GLY A 14 -11.69 -8.51 -6.67
N ASN A 15 -12.80 -8.07 -6.05
CA ASN A 15 -13.35 -6.73 -6.27
C ASN A 15 -12.35 -5.60 -5.96
N THR A 16 -11.43 -5.80 -5.00
CA THR A 16 -10.37 -4.81 -4.73
C THR A 16 -9.41 -4.70 -5.92
N PHE A 17 -9.01 -5.83 -6.50
CA PHE A 17 -8.18 -5.84 -7.70
C PHE A 17 -8.90 -5.17 -8.88
N THR A 18 -10.19 -5.48 -9.09
CA THR A 18 -10.99 -4.85 -10.14
C THR A 18 -11.05 -3.32 -9.99
N ALA A 19 -11.28 -2.83 -8.76
CA ALA A 19 -11.31 -1.40 -8.50
C ALA A 19 -9.93 -0.73 -8.75
N LEU A 20 -8.84 -1.36 -8.30
CA LEU A 20 -7.49 -0.86 -8.55
C LEU A 20 -7.11 -0.94 -10.05
N SER A 21 -7.59 -1.95 -10.77
CA SER A 21 -7.37 -2.06 -12.22
C SER A 21 -8.06 -0.94 -12.98
N GLU A 22 -9.23 -0.49 -12.54
CA GLU A 22 -9.90 0.66 -13.16
C GLU A 22 -9.14 1.97 -12.88
N VAL A 23 -8.63 2.14 -11.65
CA VAL A 23 -7.72 3.27 -11.34
C VAL A 23 -6.48 3.23 -12.23
N ALA A 24 -5.83 2.06 -12.35
CA ALA A 24 -4.64 1.90 -13.19
C ALA A 24 -4.93 2.20 -14.67
N LYS A 25 -6.05 1.70 -15.19
CA LYS A 25 -6.48 1.95 -16.57
C LYS A 25 -6.68 3.44 -16.83
N THR A 26 -7.33 4.15 -15.92
CA THR A 26 -7.54 5.60 -16.03
C THR A 26 -6.21 6.36 -16.00
N LEU A 27 -5.32 6.04 -15.05
CA LEU A 27 -4.00 6.67 -14.98
C LEU A 27 -3.17 6.41 -16.25
N ASN A 28 -3.19 5.17 -16.76
CA ASN A 28 -2.48 4.82 -18.00
C ASN A 28 -3.03 5.57 -19.21
N SER A 29 -4.35 5.83 -19.28
CA SER A 29 -4.93 6.63 -20.37
C SER A 29 -4.49 8.10 -20.35
N GLU A 30 -4.06 8.58 -19.19
CA GLU A 30 -3.48 9.92 -19.00
C GLU A 30 -1.93 9.92 -19.10
N GLY A 31 -1.33 8.83 -19.58
CA GLY A 31 0.12 8.71 -19.77
C GLY A 31 0.91 8.50 -18.46
N ILE A 32 0.25 8.08 -17.39
CA ILE A 32 0.88 7.77 -16.09
C ILE A 32 1.09 6.26 -16.00
N GLU A 33 2.35 5.83 -15.91
CA GLU A 33 2.70 4.41 -15.72
C GLU A 33 2.17 3.88 -14.39
N THR A 34 1.68 2.67 -14.38
CA THR A 34 1.17 2.03 -13.16
C THR A 34 1.76 0.64 -12.94
N GLU A 35 1.96 0.29 -11.67
CA GLU A 35 2.35 -1.05 -11.25
C GLU A 35 1.44 -1.51 -10.11
N ILE A 36 0.83 -2.71 -10.24
CA ILE A 36 0.00 -3.30 -9.18
C ILE A 36 0.78 -4.42 -8.50
N ILE A 37 1.01 -4.30 -7.20
CA ILE A 37 1.58 -5.36 -6.35
C ILE A 37 0.47 -5.92 -5.46
N SER A 38 0.17 -7.21 -5.61
CA SER A 38 -0.81 -7.91 -4.78
C SER A 38 -0.15 -8.62 -3.60
N ILE A 39 -0.76 -8.51 -2.40
CA ILE A 39 -0.26 -9.22 -1.22
C ILE A 39 -0.41 -10.74 -1.33
N GLY A 40 -1.37 -11.22 -2.13
CA GLY A 40 -1.62 -12.64 -2.31
C GLY A 40 -2.09 -13.36 -1.04
N LYS A 41 -1.82 -14.67 -0.98
CA LYS A 41 -2.24 -15.56 0.12
C LYS A 41 -1.10 -15.92 1.09
N GLN A 42 0.08 -15.39 0.88
CA GLN A 42 1.24 -15.67 1.72
C GLN A 42 1.12 -15.00 3.09
N ALA A 43 1.78 -15.59 4.09
CA ALA A 43 1.91 -14.96 5.39
C ALA A 43 2.75 -13.68 5.29
N VAL A 44 2.29 -12.63 5.95
CA VAL A 44 3.00 -11.35 6.00
C VAL A 44 3.39 -11.06 7.45
N GLN A 45 4.70 -10.99 7.67
CA GLN A 45 5.23 -10.62 8.99
C GLN A 45 5.02 -9.13 9.26
N GLY A 46 4.52 -8.81 10.45
CA GLY A 46 4.38 -7.44 10.93
C GLY A 46 5.72 -6.81 11.37
N CYS A 47 5.73 -5.50 11.57
CA CYS A 47 6.89 -4.80 12.09
C CYS A 47 7.12 -5.15 13.57
N ILE A 48 8.36 -5.49 13.92
CA ILE A 48 8.79 -5.77 15.32
C ILE A 48 9.52 -4.59 15.97
N ALA A 49 9.48 -3.42 15.35
CA ALA A 49 10.11 -2.19 15.85
C ALA A 49 11.61 -2.31 16.19
N CYS A 50 12.35 -3.17 15.51
CA CYS A 50 13.79 -3.40 15.77
C CYS A 50 14.69 -2.22 15.38
N GLY A 51 14.20 -1.21 14.67
CA GLY A 51 14.95 -0.01 14.27
C GLY A 51 16.05 -0.24 13.22
N MET A 52 16.22 -1.46 12.72
CA MET A 52 17.30 -1.79 11.78
C MET A 52 17.18 -1.10 10.43
N CYS A 53 15.96 -0.80 9.98
CA CYS A 53 15.76 -0.08 8.71
C CYS A 53 16.43 1.30 8.70
N GLY A 54 16.48 2.00 9.84
CA GLY A 54 17.21 3.28 9.94
C GLY A 54 18.74 3.17 9.78
N ARG A 55 19.30 1.96 9.87
CA ARG A 55 20.74 1.69 9.74
C ARG A 55 21.09 0.92 8.47
N ASN A 56 20.08 0.36 7.80
CA ASN A 56 20.25 -0.59 6.70
C ASN A 56 19.69 -0.04 5.36
N GLY A 57 19.84 1.26 5.11
CA GLY A 57 19.41 1.90 3.87
C GLY A 57 17.90 1.73 3.62
N ALA A 58 17.08 2.04 4.63
CA ALA A 58 15.62 1.91 4.58
C ALA A 58 15.11 0.48 4.31
N ARG A 59 15.92 -0.55 4.54
CA ARG A 59 15.55 -1.96 4.33
C ARG A 59 15.07 -2.61 5.62
N CYS A 60 13.96 -3.33 5.52
CA CYS A 60 13.52 -4.19 6.63
C CYS A 60 14.49 -5.35 6.84
N THR A 61 14.64 -5.78 8.10
CA THR A 61 15.48 -6.94 8.46
C THR A 61 14.86 -8.27 8.04
N PHE A 62 13.54 -8.33 7.87
CA PHE A 62 12.89 -9.53 7.35
C PHE A 62 13.06 -9.62 5.84
N HIS A 63 13.58 -10.77 5.41
CA HIS A 63 13.78 -11.09 4.00
C HIS A 63 12.55 -11.81 3.45
N ASP A 64 11.58 -11.07 2.96
CA ASP A 64 10.44 -11.62 2.22
C ASP A 64 10.26 -10.90 0.88
N ASP A 65 9.89 -11.65 -0.13
CA ASP A 65 9.77 -11.15 -1.51
C ASP A 65 8.73 -10.05 -1.66
N LEU A 66 7.63 -10.12 -0.91
CA LEU A 66 6.55 -9.14 -1.02
C LEU A 66 7.01 -7.74 -0.56
N TYR A 67 7.61 -7.65 0.63
CA TYR A 67 8.14 -6.39 1.11
C TYR A 67 9.19 -5.83 0.15
N TYR A 68 10.11 -6.68 -0.33
CA TYR A 68 11.16 -6.23 -1.24
C TYR A 68 10.65 -5.81 -2.61
N LYS A 69 9.55 -6.38 -3.11
CA LYS A 69 8.89 -5.87 -4.34
C LYS A 69 8.42 -4.44 -4.14
N VAL A 70 7.72 -4.16 -3.03
CA VAL A 70 7.26 -2.79 -2.69
C VAL A 70 8.46 -1.87 -2.47
N TRP A 71 9.45 -2.32 -1.70
CA TRP A 71 10.66 -1.54 -1.43
C TRP A 71 11.38 -1.13 -2.72
N ARG A 72 11.60 -2.07 -3.65
CA ARG A 72 12.23 -1.78 -4.95
C ARG A 72 11.41 -0.78 -5.75
N ALA A 73 10.11 -1.00 -5.89
CA ALA A 73 9.25 -0.08 -6.63
C ALA A 73 9.34 1.36 -6.09
N VAL A 74 9.35 1.53 -4.76
CA VAL A 74 9.51 2.85 -4.13
C VAL A 74 10.90 3.43 -4.36
N MET A 75 11.97 2.63 -4.20
CA MET A 75 13.35 3.08 -4.37
C MET A 75 13.72 3.35 -5.83
N ASP A 76 13.12 2.65 -6.78
CA ASP A 76 13.25 2.91 -8.22
C ASP A 76 12.54 4.20 -8.66
N GLY A 77 11.73 4.77 -7.77
CA GLY A 77 11.04 6.05 -7.95
C GLY A 77 9.59 5.89 -8.34
N ILE A 78 8.70 6.29 -7.44
CA ILE A 78 7.27 6.46 -7.72
C ILE A 78 6.88 7.92 -7.50
N ASP A 79 5.84 8.38 -8.17
CA ASP A 79 5.29 9.73 -8.03
C ASP A 79 4.01 9.74 -7.18
N GLY A 80 3.40 8.57 -6.96
CA GLY A 80 2.19 8.43 -6.15
C GLY A 80 1.95 7.00 -5.68
N LEU A 81 1.06 6.85 -4.70
CA LEU A 81 0.72 5.56 -4.10
C LEU A 81 -0.79 5.40 -3.97
N VAL A 82 -1.34 4.28 -4.42
CA VAL A 82 -2.73 3.89 -4.17
C VAL A 82 -2.75 2.59 -3.39
N VAL A 83 -3.50 2.54 -2.28
CA VAL A 83 -3.63 1.34 -1.46
C VAL A 83 -5.07 0.87 -1.44
N GLY A 84 -5.31 -0.33 -1.95
CA GLY A 84 -6.63 -0.97 -1.97
C GLY A 84 -6.78 -2.05 -0.91
N SER A 85 -7.92 -2.11 -0.22
CA SER A 85 -8.22 -3.15 0.78
C SER A 85 -9.66 -3.61 0.74
N PRO A 86 -9.91 -4.91 0.91
CA PRO A 86 -11.23 -5.37 1.35
C PRO A 86 -11.45 -5.00 2.82
N VAL A 87 -12.71 -4.92 3.23
CA VAL A 87 -13.07 -4.73 4.64
C VAL A 87 -13.22 -6.06 5.35
N TYR A 88 -12.44 -6.25 6.42
CA TYR A 88 -12.52 -7.39 7.32
C TYR A 88 -12.78 -6.89 8.74
N TYR A 89 -13.96 -7.24 9.32
CA TYR A 89 -14.36 -6.83 10.68
C TYR A 89 -14.25 -5.30 10.92
N GLY A 90 -14.70 -4.50 9.95
CA GLY A 90 -14.68 -3.05 10.06
C GLY A 90 -13.32 -2.38 9.84
N GLY A 91 -12.30 -3.12 9.45
CA GLY A 91 -10.95 -2.62 9.17
C GLY A 91 -10.39 -3.12 7.85
N PRO A 92 -9.19 -2.64 7.45
CA PRO A 92 -8.47 -3.20 6.31
C PRO A 92 -7.97 -4.61 6.61
N ASN A 93 -7.58 -5.36 5.57
CA ASN A 93 -6.96 -6.67 5.71
C ASN A 93 -5.71 -6.60 6.61
N GLY A 94 -5.64 -7.49 7.62
CA GLY A 94 -4.53 -7.53 8.59
C GLY A 94 -3.16 -7.78 7.93
N SER A 95 -3.09 -8.64 6.91
CA SER A 95 -1.84 -8.87 6.17
C SER A 95 -1.37 -7.61 5.42
N LEU A 96 -2.31 -6.84 4.89
CA LEU A 96 -1.98 -5.54 4.30
C LEU A 96 -1.44 -4.58 5.36
N CYS A 97 -2.09 -4.47 6.53
CA CYS A 97 -1.61 -3.62 7.61
C CYS A 97 -0.19 -4.04 8.07
N ALA A 98 0.07 -5.34 8.20
CA ALA A 98 1.39 -5.86 8.55
C ALA A 98 2.48 -5.46 7.52
N LEU A 99 2.15 -5.47 6.23
CA LEU A 99 3.03 -4.96 5.19
C LEU A 99 3.23 -3.45 5.31
N LEU A 100 2.13 -2.69 5.45
CA LEU A 100 2.17 -1.23 5.51
C LEU A 100 2.93 -0.72 6.75
N ASP A 101 2.80 -1.37 7.90
CA ASP A 101 3.58 -1.03 9.10
C ASP A 101 5.09 -1.09 8.83
N ARG A 102 5.55 -2.06 8.04
CA ARG A 102 6.95 -2.19 7.65
C ARG A 102 7.35 -1.17 6.57
N VAL A 103 6.53 -1.03 5.55
CA VAL A 103 6.77 -0.10 4.43
C VAL A 103 6.85 1.33 4.95
N PHE A 104 5.86 1.77 5.70
CA PHE A 104 5.82 3.15 6.19
C PHE A 104 6.84 3.42 7.31
N TYR A 105 7.18 2.41 8.12
CA TYR A 105 8.24 2.57 9.12
C TYR A 105 9.63 2.71 8.46
N SER A 106 9.87 2.07 7.33
CA SER A 106 11.17 2.08 6.66
C SER A 106 11.30 3.13 5.55
N LEU A 107 10.23 3.41 4.80
CA LEU A 107 10.26 4.21 3.58
C LEU A 107 9.51 5.56 3.70
N SER A 108 9.11 5.96 4.91
CA SER A 108 8.39 7.23 5.09
C SER A 108 9.12 8.45 4.50
N PRO A 109 10.45 8.58 4.60
CA PRO A 109 11.17 9.67 3.94
C PRO A 109 11.02 9.68 2.41
N GLU A 110 11.05 8.51 1.79
CA GLU A 110 10.96 8.33 0.33
C GLU A 110 9.54 8.56 -0.20
N LEU A 111 8.53 8.36 0.66
CA LEU A 111 7.11 8.54 0.33
C LEU A 111 6.62 9.96 0.59
N ARG A 112 7.34 10.73 1.38
CA ARG A 112 6.97 12.09 1.78
C ARG A 112 6.65 12.98 0.58
N PHE A 113 5.55 13.72 0.68
CA PHE A 113 5.02 14.65 -0.33
C PHE A 113 4.53 14.02 -1.64
N LYS A 114 4.56 12.70 -1.76
CA LYS A 114 3.91 12.01 -2.88
C LYS A 114 2.40 11.89 -2.61
N PRO A 115 1.53 12.18 -3.60
CA PRO A 115 0.09 12.00 -3.44
C PRO A 115 -0.26 10.53 -3.17
N ALA A 116 -1.25 10.33 -2.32
CA ALA A 116 -1.73 9.00 -1.99
C ALA A 116 -3.26 8.93 -1.93
N ALA A 117 -3.80 7.77 -2.29
CA ALA A 117 -5.22 7.49 -2.22
C ALA A 117 -5.50 6.10 -1.65
N SER A 118 -6.65 5.94 -1.00
CA SER A 118 -7.16 4.66 -0.52
C SER A 118 -8.36 4.19 -1.34
N VAL A 119 -8.42 2.91 -1.64
CA VAL A 119 -9.57 2.23 -2.23
C VAL A 119 -10.07 1.16 -1.26
N VAL A 120 -11.31 1.27 -0.80
CA VAL A 120 -11.88 0.35 0.17
C VAL A 120 -13.11 -0.34 -0.40
N VAL A 121 -13.11 -1.66 -0.37
CA VAL A 121 -14.20 -2.48 -0.89
C VAL A 121 -14.87 -3.25 0.25
N CYS A 122 -16.12 -2.95 0.52
CA CYS A 122 -16.90 -3.63 1.56
C CYS A 122 -18.14 -4.33 0.98
N ARG A 123 -18.60 -5.37 1.67
CA ARG A 123 -19.86 -6.05 1.32
C ARG A 123 -21.09 -5.30 1.86
N ARG A 124 -21.01 -4.72 3.06
CA ARG A 124 -22.13 -4.07 3.75
C ARG A 124 -21.70 -2.76 4.41
N GLY A 125 -20.78 -2.81 5.36
CA GLY A 125 -20.38 -1.66 6.17
C GLY A 125 -18.90 -1.76 6.58
N GLY A 126 -18.44 -0.77 7.37
CA GLY A 126 -17.06 -0.69 7.86
C GLY A 126 -16.08 -0.02 6.89
N ALA A 127 -16.55 0.49 5.75
CA ALA A 127 -15.68 1.17 4.77
C ALA A 127 -15.03 2.41 5.37
N SER A 128 -15.78 3.25 6.08
CA SER A 128 -15.26 4.50 6.66
C SER A 128 -14.11 4.26 7.64
N ALA A 129 -14.26 3.26 8.53
CA ALA A 129 -13.22 2.94 9.50
C ALA A 129 -11.96 2.34 8.81
N ALA A 130 -12.17 1.48 7.80
CA ALA A 130 -11.05 0.93 7.03
C ALA A 130 -10.34 2.03 6.22
N PHE A 131 -11.09 2.94 5.62
CA PHE A 131 -10.57 4.09 4.87
C PHE A 131 -9.77 5.02 5.78
N ASP A 132 -10.33 5.40 6.94
CA ASP A 132 -9.63 6.22 7.93
C ASP A 132 -8.32 5.55 8.41
N ARG A 133 -8.34 4.25 8.66
CA ARG A 133 -7.13 3.51 9.08
C ARG A 133 -6.04 3.54 8.00
N LEU A 134 -6.37 3.38 6.72
CA LEU A 134 -5.38 3.46 5.63
C LEU A 134 -4.83 4.88 5.47
N ASN A 135 -5.69 5.88 5.53
CA ASN A 135 -5.29 7.28 5.39
C ASN A 135 -4.33 7.74 6.50
N LYS A 136 -4.36 7.14 7.68
CA LYS A 136 -3.39 7.44 8.76
C LYS A 136 -1.94 7.13 8.38
N TYR A 137 -1.68 6.10 7.59
CA TYR A 137 -0.34 5.83 7.07
C TYR A 137 0.17 7.00 6.23
N PHE A 138 -0.69 7.53 5.36
CA PHE A 138 -0.34 8.64 4.47
C PHE A 138 -0.14 9.94 5.26
N GLN A 139 -1.08 10.28 6.14
CA GLN A 139 -1.03 11.49 6.96
C GLN A 139 0.22 11.53 7.84
N MET A 140 0.54 10.43 8.52
CA MET A 140 1.73 10.32 9.36
C MET A 140 3.04 10.40 8.58
N SER A 141 3.00 10.12 7.28
CA SER A 141 4.14 10.19 6.36
C SER A 141 4.17 11.48 5.53
N ASN A 142 3.34 12.48 5.86
CA ASN A 142 3.21 13.75 5.15
C ASN A 142 2.93 13.57 3.64
N MET A 143 2.11 12.59 3.28
CA MET A 143 1.63 12.38 1.92
C MET A 143 0.29 13.14 1.73
N PRO A 144 0.15 13.97 0.69
CA PRO A 144 -1.13 14.58 0.35
C PRO A 144 -2.18 13.52 0.01
N LEU A 145 -3.36 13.59 0.64
CA LEU A 145 -4.47 12.70 0.30
C LEU A 145 -5.20 13.20 -0.95
N VAL A 146 -5.40 12.30 -1.89
CA VAL A 146 -6.25 12.52 -3.07
C VAL A 146 -7.62 11.90 -2.76
N SER A 147 -8.67 12.71 -2.85
CA SER A 147 -10.07 12.32 -2.59
C SER A 147 -10.99 12.79 -3.73
#